data_c24a5ea2d53f126adb47c932a37e15b9
#
_entry.id   c24a5ea2d53f126adb47c932a37e15b9
#
_cell.length_a   1.000
_cell.length_b   1.000
_cell.length_c   1.000
_cell.angle_alpha   90.00
_cell.angle_beta   90.00
_cell.angle_gamma   90.00
#
_symmetry.space_group_name_H-M   'P 1'
#
loop_
_entity.id
_entity.type
_entity.pdbx_description
1 polymer ?
#
loop_
_entity_poly.entity_id
_entity_poly.type
_entity_poly.pdbx_seq_one_letter_code
_entity_poly.pdbx_strand_id
1 'polypeptide(L)'
;MILVKVSHFSPLERRVTISVGTLFGVRMLGLFMVLPVLASSVEGLDDYSPLMLGLVIGAYGLTQAILQIPLGLLSDRLGRQTIILFGLTVFVIGSIVAAFADSMLDLLIGRALQGMGAIASTLMALVTDLTIEDNRSKAMAIIGGSIGFAFILAMMVGPIVTLYLGLSGVFWMTALLGLLGICITIFFMPKISNPARNREAD
;
A
#
# COMPACT_ATOMS: atom_id res chain seq x y z
N MET A 1 -31.77 -10.79 26.49
CA MET A 1 -30.88 -11.70 25.75
C MET A 1 -30.80 -11.13 24.34
N ILE A 2 -29.76 -10.32 24.04
CA ILE A 2 -29.55 -9.72 22.70
C ILE A 2 -29.03 -10.84 21.80
N LEU A 3 -29.89 -11.35 20.93
CA LEU A 3 -29.45 -12.27 19.87
C LEU A 3 -28.49 -11.50 18.95
N VAL A 4 -27.19 -11.71 19.06
CA VAL A 4 -26.22 -11.23 18.13
C VAL A 4 -26.52 -11.89 16.78
N LYS A 5 -27.19 -11.14 15.90
CA LYS A 5 -27.46 -11.56 14.53
C LYS A 5 -26.11 -11.64 13.81
N VAL A 6 -25.59 -12.84 13.63
CA VAL A 6 -24.36 -13.07 12.88
C VAL A 6 -24.66 -12.75 11.42
N SER A 7 -24.35 -11.55 10.99
CA SER A 7 -24.47 -11.20 9.57
C SER A 7 -23.36 -11.92 8.76
N HIS A 8 -23.75 -12.57 7.68
CA HIS A 8 -22.81 -13.18 6.74
C HIS A 8 -22.41 -12.18 5.67
N PHE A 9 -21.16 -12.25 5.21
CA PHE A 9 -20.73 -11.44 4.06
C PHE A 9 -21.53 -11.81 2.82
N SER A 10 -22.07 -10.82 2.13
CA SER A 10 -22.54 -11.00 0.77
C SER A 10 -21.37 -11.32 -0.19
N PRO A 11 -21.62 -11.91 -1.36
CA PRO A 11 -20.56 -12.19 -2.33
C PRO A 11 -19.74 -10.94 -2.71
N LEU A 12 -20.37 -9.77 -2.79
CA LEU A 12 -19.72 -8.50 -3.08
C LEU A 12 -18.83 -8.06 -1.92
N GLU A 13 -19.34 -8.04 -0.69
CA GLU A 13 -18.58 -7.67 0.51
C GLU A 13 -17.35 -8.56 0.69
N ARG A 14 -17.52 -9.88 0.51
CA ARG A 14 -16.43 -10.85 0.56
C ARG A 14 -15.35 -10.53 -0.48
N ARG A 15 -15.77 -10.29 -1.73
CA ARG A 15 -14.85 -9.97 -2.82
C ARG A 15 -14.07 -8.68 -2.54
N VAL A 16 -14.74 -7.63 -2.09
CA VAL A 16 -14.11 -6.35 -1.73
C VAL A 16 -13.14 -6.53 -0.58
N THR A 17 -13.56 -7.17 0.51
CA THR A 17 -12.72 -7.36 1.70
C THR A 17 -11.46 -8.15 1.39
N ILE A 18 -11.58 -9.24 0.60
CA ILE A 18 -10.42 -10.04 0.19
C ILE A 18 -9.51 -9.24 -0.73
N SER A 19 -10.05 -8.55 -1.74
CA SER A 19 -9.24 -7.75 -2.68
C SER A 19 -8.48 -6.63 -1.96
N VAL A 20 -9.16 -5.90 -1.07
CA VAL A 20 -8.54 -4.81 -0.30
C VAL A 20 -7.54 -5.37 0.72
N GLY A 21 -7.86 -6.44 1.42
CA GLY A 21 -6.92 -7.11 2.35
C GLY A 21 -5.66 -7.60 1.62
N THR A 22 -5.81 -8.19 0.44
CA THR A 22 -4.66 -8.62 -0.38
C THR A 22 -3.83 -7.42 -0.86
N LEU A 23 -4.46 -6.33 -1.30
CA LEU A 23 -3.75 -5.10 -1.68
C LEU A 23 -2.97 -4.49 -0.52
N PHE A 24 -3.57 -4.42 0.67
CA PHE A 24 -2.85 -4.00 1.87
C PHE A 24 -1.69 -4.93 2.19
N GLY A 25 -1.93 -6.25 2.18
CA GLY A 25 -0.90 -7.26 2.44
C GLY A 25 0.28 -7.14 1.50
N VAL A 26 0.03 -7.11 0.18
CA VAL A 26 1.07 -7.00 -0.85
C VAL A 26 1.86 -5.70 -0.72
N ARG A 27 1.18 -4.58 -0.50
CA ARG A 27 1.84 -3.27 -0.34
C ARG A 27 2.65 -3.19 0.94
N MET A 28 2.10 -3.68 2.07
CA MET A 28 2.78 -3.68 3.36
C MET A 28 3.94 -4.65 3.40
N LEU A 29 3.85 -5.79 2.68
CA LEU A 29 4.98 -6.69 2.51
C LEU A 29 6.17 -5.95 1.86
N GLY A 30 5.95 -5.24 0.75
CA GLY A 30 7.00 -4.45 0.10
C GLY A 30 7.57 -3.36 1.01
N LEU A 31 6.73 -2.65 1.76
CA LEU A 31 7.17 -1.62 2.68
C LEU A 31 8.02 -2.19 3.83
N PHE A 32 7.52 -3.24 4.48
CA PHE A 32 8.15 -3.79 5.67
C PHE A 32 9.44 -4.56 5.36
N MET A 33 9.61 -5.12 4.15
CA MET A 33 10.87 -5.78 3.75
C MET A 33 12.07 -4.83 3.78
N VAL A 34 11.86 -3.54 3.50
CA VAL A 34 12.93 -2.54 3.47
C VAL A 34 13.44 -2.22 4.87
N LEU A 35 12.56 -2.19 5.90
CA LEU A 35 12.89 -1.70 7.24
C LEU A 35 14.05 -2.44 7.92
N PRO A 36 14.07 -3.80 7.98
CA PRO A 36 15.11 -4.54 8.71
C PRO A 36 16.48 -4.48 8.02
N VAL A 37 16.52 -4.16 6.73
CA VAL A 37 17.75 -4.26 5.92
C VAL A 37 18.33 -2.90 5.55
N LEU A 38 17.54 -1.84 5.60
CA LEU A 38 17.95 -0.53 5.13
C LEU A 38 19.19 -0.03 5.90
N ALA A 39 19.15 -0.07 7.23
CA ALA A 39 20.24 0.45 8.08
C ALA A 39 21.58 -0.20 7.80
N SER A 40 21.59 -1.53 7.60
CA SER A 40 22.84 -2.29 7.36
C SER A 40 23.30 -2.25 5.90
N SER A 41 22.42 -1.88 4.97
CA SER A 41 22.72 -1.95 3.54
C SER A 41 23.18 -0.61 2.93
N VAL A 42 23.01 0.50 3.64
CA VAL A 42 23.30 1.84 3.11
C VAL A 42 24.63 2.45 3.57
N GLU A 43 25.36 1.80 4.48
CA GLU A 43 26.62 2.32 5.01
C GLU A 43 27.70 2.55 3.94
N GLY A 44 27.60 1.86 2.81
CA GLY A 44 28.52 2.00 1.67
C GLY A 44 28.06 2.96 0.58
N LEU A 45 26.89 3.60 0.73
CA LEU A 45 26.39 4.56 -0.27
C LEU A 45 27.01 5.94 -0.08
N ASP A 46 27.14 6.67 -1.18
CA ASP A 46 27.57 8.05 -1.16
C ASP A 46 26.63 8.91 -0.30
N ASP A 47 27.21 9.88 0.40
CA ASP A 47 26.52 10.79 1.33
C ASP A 47 25.80 10.11 2.52
N TYR A 48 26.25 8.90 2.92
CA TYR A 48 25.74 8.26 4.12
C TYR A 48 25.96 9.11 5.36
N SER A 49 24.90 9.31 6.12
CA SER A 49 24.92 9.81 7.48
C SER A 49 23.72 9.28 8.27
N PRO A 50 23.78 9.18 9.60
CA PRO A 50 22.63 8.77 10.41
C PRO A 50 21.40 9.67 10.20
N LEU A 51 21.63 10.96 9.93
CA LEU A 51 20.54 11.90 9.60
C LEU A 51 19.88 11.54 8.27
N MET A 52 20.68 11.28 7.23
CA MET A 52 20.15 10.88 5.91
C MET A 52 19.41 9.56 6.00
N LEU A 53 19.90 8.57 6.76
CA LEU A 53 19.19 7.33 7.01
C LEU A 53 17.80 7.59 7.64
N GLY A 54 17.75 8.46 8.66
CA GLY A 54 16.49 8.87 9.28
C GLY A 54 15.53 9.54 8.29
N LEU A 55 16.05 10.41 7.42
CA LEU A 55 15.27 11.07 6.37
C LEU A 55 14.74 10.05 5.34
N VAL A 56 15.54 9.11 4.88
CA VAL A 56 15.12 8.06 3.94
C VAL A 56 14.01 7.19 4.52
N ILE A 57 14.12 6.81 5.79
CA ILE A 57 13.06 6.05 6.47
C ILE A 57 11.80 6.91 6.62
N GLY A 58 11.95 8.15 7.09
CA GLY A 58 10.86 9.07 7.37
C GLY A 58 10.14 9.59 6.12
N ALA A 59 10.85 9.75 5.01
CA ALA A 59 10.31 10.32 3.76
C ALA A 59 9.07 9.58 3.26
N TYR A 60 9.08 8.25 3.29
CA TYR A 60 7.93 7.44 2.94
C TYR A 60 6.70 7.76 3.81
N GLY A 61 6.88 7.74 5.13
CA GLY A 61 5.78 8.00 6.07
C GLY A 61 5.27 9.43 5.98
N LEU A 62 6.16 10.41 5.83
CA LEU A 62 5.82 11.82 5.73
C LEU A 62 5.01 12.12 4.46
N THR A 63 5.48 11.69 3.30
CA THR A 63 4.77 11.92 2.03
C THR A 63 3.43 11.18 2.00
N GLN A 64 3.37 9.97 2.55
CA GLN A 64 2.12 9.23 2.71
C GLN A 64 1.15 9.98 3.62
N ALA A 65 1.58 10.46 4.78
CA ALA A 65 0.71 11.17 5.73
C ALA A 65 0.13 12.45 5.11
N ILE A 66 0.95 13.23 4.39
CA ILE A 66 0.53 14.47 3.72
C ILE A 66 -0.49 14.17 2.61
N LEU A 67 -0.24 13.16 1.77
CA LEU A 67 -1.04 12.92 0.57
C LEU A 67 -2.23 11.98 0.80
N GLN A 68 -2.29 11.27 1.92
CA GLN A 68 -3.37 10.32 2.21
C GLN A 68 -4.74 11.00 2.26
N ILE A 69 -4.85 12.19 2.86
CA ILE A 69 -6.10 12.95 2.94
C ILE A 69 -6.48 13.53 1.58
N PRO A 70 -5.62 14.29 0.86
CA PRO A 70 -5.93 14.79 -0.47
C PRO A 70 -6.32 13.70 -1.47
N LEU A 71 -5.59 12.59 -1.51
CA LEU A 71 -5.89 11.48 -2.42
C LEU A 71 -7.19 10.76 -2.04
N GLY A 72 -7.48 10.65 -0.74
CA GLY A 72 -8.77 10.14 -0.24
C GLY A 72 -9.93 10.98 -0.77
N LEU A 73 -9.88 12.31 -0.60
CA LEU A 73 -10.90 13.23 -1.10
C LEU A 73 -11.00 13.23 -2.63
N LEU A 74 -9.87 13.16 -3.32
CA LEU A 74 -9.84 13.11 -4.78
C LEU A 74 -10.47 11.82 -5.31
N SER A 75 -10.36 10.72 -4.55
CA SER A 75 -10.97 9.44 -4.91
C SER A 75 -12.50 9.45 -4.88
N ASP A 76 -13.12 10.37 -4.13
CA ASP A 76 -14.58 10.59 -4.14
C ASP A 76 -15.05 11.21 -5.47
N ARG A 77 -14.19 12.00 -6.10
CA ARG A 77 -14.50 12.71 -7.34
C ARG A 77 -14.09 11.92 -8.59
N LEU A 78 -12.87 11.41 -8.63
CA LEU A 78 -12.29 10.72 -9.79
C LEU A 78 -12.60 9.22 -9.80
N GLY A 79 -13.14 8.69 -8.70
CA GLY A 79 -13.41 7.27 -8.51
C GLY A 79 -12.30 6.53 -7.76
N ARG A 80 -12.72 5.63 -6.86
CA ARG A 80 -11.81 4.86 -5.97
C ARG A 80 -10.76 4.10 -6.76
N GLN A 81 -11.17 3.36 -7.79
CA GLN A 81 -10.28 2.52 -8.58
C GLN A 81 -9.19 3.34 -9.31
N THR A 82 -9.55 4.50 -9.85
CA THR A 82 -8.60 5.40 -10.54
C THR A 82 -7.48 5.86 -9.61
N ILE A 83 -7.82 6.29 -8.40
CA ILE A 83 -6.83 6.76 -7.43
C ILE A 83 -5.98 5.61 -6.88
N ILE A 84 -6.56 4.42 -6.70
CA ILE A 84 -5.79 3.23 -6.31
C ILE A 84 -4.75 2.88 -7.39
N LEU A 85 -5.15 2.85 -8.67
CA LEU A 85 -4.23 2.58 -9.79
C LEU A 85 -3.15 3.65 -9.89
N PHE A 86 -3.51 4.93 -9.79
CA PHE A 86 -2.56 6.03 -9.77
C PHE A 86 -1.54 5.86 -8.65
N GLY A 87 -2.00 5.66 -7.41
CA GLY A 87 -1.11 5.51 -6.25
C GLY A 87 -0.20 4.28 -6.36
N LEU A 88 -0.71 3.14 -6.84
CA LEU A 88 0.12 1.96 -7.07
C LEU A 88 1.16 2.19 -8.18
N THR A 89 0.81 2.92 -9.23
CA THR A 89 1.77 3.28 -10.29
C THR A 89 2.89 4.16 -9.76
N VAL A 90 2.57 5.20 -8.97
CA VAL A 90 3.57 6.05 -8.31
C VAL A 90 4.44 5.24 -7.35
N PHE A 91 3.85 4.31 -6.60
CA PHE A 91 4.59 3.41 -5.71
C PHE A 91 5.58 2.51 -6.47
N VAL A 92 5.17 1.96 -7.63
CA VAL A 92 6.06 1.16 -8.51
C VAL A 92 7.20 2.00 -9.03
N ILE A 93 6.91 3.21 -9.55
CA ILE A 93 7.94 4.13 -10.04
C ILE A 93 8.94 4.47 -8.92
N GLY A 94 8.46 4.82 -7.73
CA GLY A 94 9.32 5.08 -6.57
C GLY A 94 10.17 3.87 -6.17
N SER A 95 9.62 2.66 -6.28
CA SER A 95 10.37 1.43 -6.02
C SER A 95 11.47 1.19 -7.05
N ILE A 96 11.20 1.48 -8.33
CA ILE A 96 12.19 1.37 -9.40
C ILE A 96 13.30 2.42 -9.20
N VAL A 97 12.95 3.67 -8.87
CA VAL A 97 13.94 4.72 -8.57
C VAL A 97 14.84 4.29 -7.41
N ALA A 98 14.26 3.77 -6.33
CA ALA A 98 15.03 3.27 -5.17
C ALA A 98 15.88 2.03 -5.51
N ALA A 99 15.46 1.20 -6.48
CA ALA A 99 16.22 0.03 -6.91
C ALA A 99 17.50 0.40 -7.70
N PHE A 100 17.50 1.55 -8.36
CA PHE A 100 18.65 2.11 -9.08
C PHE A 100 19.45 3.14 -8.28
N ALA A 101 19.16 3.29 -6.99
CA ALA A 101 19.80 4.29 -6.16
C ALA A 101 21.30 3.96 -5.92
N ASP A 102 22.17 4.88 -6.29
CA ASP A 102 23.59 4.83 -6.05
C ASP A 102 24.02 5.76 -4.87
N SER A 103 23.10 6.64 -4.44
CA SER A 103 23.30 7.59 -3.36
C SER A 103 22.16 7.58 -2.34
N MET A 104 22.41 8.13 -1.15
CA MET A 104 21.34 8.34 -0.14
C MET A 104 20.25 9.31 -0.64
N LEU A 105 20.60 10.26 -1.51
CA LEU A 105 19.64 11.19 -2.11
C LEU A 105 18.69 10.47 -3.07
N ASP A 106 19.19 9.55 -3.89
CA ASP A 106 18.35 8.75 -4.80
C ASP A 106 17.38 7.87 -4.01
N LEU A 107 17.86 7.25 -2.93
CA LEU A 107 17.01 6.49 -2.00
C LEU A 107 15.94 7.39 -1.38
N LEU A 108 16.29 8.59 -0.96
CA LEU A 108 15.34 9.56 -0.40
C LEU A 108 14.23 9.88 -1.39
N ILE A 109 14.59 10.16 -2.65
CA ILE A 109 13.64 10.46 -3.73
C ILE A 109 12.74 9.24 -3.98
N GLY A 110 13.32 8.06 -4.12
CA GLY A 110 12.58 6.82 -4.32
C GLY A 110 11.58 6.54 -3.19
N ARG A 111 12.01 6.74 -1.93
CA ARG A 111 11.17 6.56 -0.74
C ARG A 111 10.05 7.61 -0.65
N ALA A 112 10.35 8.86 -0.97
CA ALA A 112 9.33 9.90 -1.05
C ALA A 112 8.27 9.59 -2.11
N LEU A 113 8.69 9.18 -3.31
CA LEU A 113 7.78 8.74 -4.38
C LEU A 113 6.92 7.53 -3.96
N GLN A 114 7.52 6.52 -3.33
CA GLN A 114 6.76 5.39 -2.79
C GLN A 114 5.65 5.85 -1.83
N GLY A 115 5.96 6.78 -0.92
CA GLY A 115 4.98 7.32 0.02
C GLY A 115 3.90 8.17 -0.66
N MET A 116 4.23 8.89 -1.75
CA MET A 116 3.25 9.63 -2.56
C MET A 116 2.17 8.73 -3.16
N GLY A 117 2.44 7.45 -3.34
CA GLY A 117 1.43 6.45 -3.71
C GLY A 117 0.45 6.11 -2.59
N ALA A 118 0.02 7.08 -1.77
CA ALA A 118 -0.84 6.91 -0.61
C ALA A 118 -2.26 6.49 -0.99
N ILE A 119 -2.59 5.19 -0.87
CA ILE A 119 -3.92 4.64 -1.23
C ILE A 119 -4.71 4.12 -0.02
N ALA A 120 -4.14 4.17 1.19
CA ALA A 120 -4.74 3.52 2.36
C ALA A 120 -6.13 4.10 2.69
N SER A 121 -6.30 5.43 2.67
CA SER A 121 -7.60 6.09 2.89
C SER A 121 -8.62 5.71 1.83
N THR A 122 -8.20 5.67 0.55
CA THR A 122 -9.06 5.27 -0.57
C THR A 122 -9.52 3.80 -0.45
N LEU A 123 -8.63 2.90 -0.05
CA LEU A 123 -8.97 1.48 0.18
C LEU A 123 -9.93 1.31 1.35
N MET A 124 -9.71 2.04 2.45
CA MET A 124 -10.61 2.01 3.62
C MET A 124 -12.00 2.58 3.28
N ALA A 125 -12.04 3.69 2.54
CA ALA A 125 -13.29 4.26 2.06
C ALA A 125 -14.04 3.27 1.15
N LEU A 126 -13.34 2.57 0.25
CA LEU A 126 -13.93 1.55 -0.61
C LEU A 126 -14.60 0.42 0.19
N VAL A 127 -13.94 -0.07 1.25
CA VAL A 127 -14.54 -1.09 2.13
C VAL A 127 -15.78 -0.55 2.82
N THR A 128 -15.72 0.69 3.32
CA THR A 128 -16.85 1.32 4.02
C THR A 128 -18.03 1.55 3.08
N ASP A 129 -17.79 1.92 1.82
CA ASP A 129 -18.82 2.16 0.81
C ASP A 129 -19.54 0.87 0.39
N LEU A 130 -18.87 -0.29 0.45
CA LEU A 130 -19.37 -1.58 -0.07
C LEU A 130 -19.66 -2.63 1.00
N THR A 131 -19.56 -2.29 2.28
CA THR A 131 -19.91 -3.19 3.38
C THR A 131 -20.98 -2.58 4.26
N ILE A 132 -21.98 -3.38 4.66
CA ILE A 132 -22.97 -2.97 5.66
C ILE A 132 -22.28 -2.74 7.02
N GLU A 133 -22.89 -1.93 7.85
CA GLU A 133 -22.32 -1.51 9.14
C GLU A 133 -21.95 -2.71 10.02
N ASP A 134 -22.81 -3.73 10.11
CA ASP A 134 -22.59 -4.95 10.88
C ASP A 134 -21.36 -5.76 10.46
N ASN A 135 -20.94 -5.63 9.20
CA ASN A 135 -19.81 -6.36 8.62
C ASN A 135 -18.50 -5.54 8.56
N ARG A 136 -18.54 -4.21 8.76
CA ARG A 136 -17.35 -3.34 8.69
C ARG A 136 -16.25 -3.77 9.65
N SER A 137 -16.60 -4.04 10.91
CA SER A 137 -15.63 -4.49 11.92
C SER A 137 -14.93 -5.79 11.52
N LYS A 138 -15.68 -6.74 10.92
CA LYS A 138 -15.11 -8.00 10.43
C LYS A 138 -14.20 -7.78 9.24
N ALA A 139 -14.59 -6.90 8.29
CA ALA A 139 -13.77 -6.54 7.16
C ALA A 139 -12.46 -5.89 7.59
N MET A 140 -12.51 -4.96 8.56
CA MET A 140 -11.33 -4.30 9.12
C MET A 140 -10.42 -5.30 9.85
N ALA A 141 -10.97 -6.29 10.55
CA ALA A 141 -10.19 -7.35 11.20
C ALA A 141 -9.44 -8.21 10.17
N ILE A 142 -10.06 -8.57 9.04
CA ILE A 142 -9.42 -9.33 7.96
C ILE A 142 -8.28 -8.51 7.34
N ILE A 143 -8.51 -7.23 7.07
CA ILE A 143 -7.50 -6.32 6.53
C ILE A 143 -6.33 -6.17 7.51
N GLY A 144 -6.61 -5.93 8.80
CA GLY A 144 -5.58 -5.87 9.83
C GLY A 144 -4.77 -7.16 9.95
N GLY A 145 -5.44 -8.32 9.87
CA GLY A 145 -4.79 -9.62 9.82
C GLY A 145 -3.87 -9.79 8.61
N SER A 146 -4.29 -9.30 7.43
CA SER A 146 -3.46 -9.31 6.22
C SER A 146 -2.21 -8.45 6.37
N ILE A 147 -2.31 -7.29 7.02
CA ILE A 147 -1.18 -6.40 7.33
C ILE A 147 -0.21 -7.08 8.29
N GLY A 148 -0.73 -7.67 9.39
CA GLY A 148 0.09 -8.38 10.38
C GLY A 148 0.81 -9.58 9.77
N PHE A 149 0.14 -10.36 8.93
CA PHE A 149 0.76 -11.48 8.21
C PHE A 149 1.85 -11.00 7.24
N ALA A 150 1.58 -9.92 6.50
CA ALA A 150 2.57 -9.29 5.62
C ALA A 150 3.81 -8.82 6.38
N PHE A 151 3.64 -8.27 7.60
CA PHE A 151 4.75 -7.87 8.45
C PHE A 151 5.65 -9.06 8.83
N ILE A 152 5.06 -10.17 9.27
CA ILE A 152 5.81 -11.39 9.62
C ILE A 152 6.59 -11.90 8.41
N LEU A 153 5.95 -12.00 7.26
CA LEU A 153 6.61 -12.42 6.02
C LEU A 153 7.74 -11.48 5.62
N ALA A 154 7.52 -10.18 5.73
CA ALA A 154 8.52 -9.16 5.38
C ALA A 154 9.79 -9.27 6.22
N MET A 155 9.65 -9.49 7.53
CA MET A 155 10.78 -9.67 8.43
C MET A 155 11.61 -10.92 8.08
N MET A 156 11.01 -11.95 7.50
CA MET A 156 11.70 -13.15 7.06
C MET A 156 12.30 -12.99 5.66
N VAL A 157 11.49 -12.47 4.72
CA VAL A 157 11.86 -12.41 3.30
C VAL A 157 12.85 -11.28 3.02
N GLY A 158 12.73 -10.13 3.69
CA GLY A 158 13.62 -8.98 3.48
C GLY A 158 15.09 -9.30 3.60
N PRO A 159 15.57 -9.86 4.75
CA PRO A 159 16.98 -10.25 4.91
C PRO A 159 17.44 -11.31 3.89
N ILE A 160 16.56 -12.27 3.55
CA ILE A 160 16.90 -13.31 2.55
C ILE A 160 17.11 -12.68 1.18
N VAL A 161 16.21 -11.82 0.73
CA VAL A 161 16.33 -11.11 -0.55
C VAL A 161 17.59 -10.25 -0.57
N THR A 162 17.87 -9.54 0.53
CA THR A 162 19.08 -8.71 0.64
C THR A 162 20.36 -9.53 0.58
N LEU A 163 20.39 -10.72 1.18
CA LEU A 163 21.56 -11.61 1.15
C LEU A 163 21.93 -12.03 -0.28
N TYR A 164 20.95 -12.28 -1.15
CA TYR A 164 21.19 -12.77 -2.52
C TYR A 164 21.23 -11.69 -3.57
N LEU A 165 20.44 -10.60 -3.40
CA LEU A 165 20.22 -9.59 -4.41
C LEU A 165 20.52 -8.15 -3.95
N GLY A 166 21.02 -8.01 -2.71
CA GLY A 166 21.32 -6.70 -2.13
C GLY A 166 20.07 -5.86 -1.86
N LEU A 167 20.28 -4.61 -1.49
CA LEU A 167 19.18 -3.64 -1.24
C LEU A 167 18.36 -3.36 -2.50
N SER A 168 19.02 -3.26 -3.66
CA SER A 168 18.36 -3.10 -4.96
C SER A 168 17.33 -4.21 -5.21
N GLY A 169 17.68 -5.47 -4.88
CA GLY A 169 16.77 -6.62 -5.01
C GLY A 169 15.50 -6.48 -4.17
N VAL A 170 15.59 -5.91 -2.97
CA VAL A 170 14.41 -5.64 -2.13
C VAL A 170 13.49 -4.63 -2.79
N PHE A 171 14.03 -3.57 -3.40
CA PHE A 171 13.22 -2.57 -4.11
C PHE A 171 12.64 -3.11 -5.41
N TRP A 172 13.35 -3.97 -6.15
CA TRP A 172 12.80 -4.68 -7.30
C TRP A 172 11.63 -5.60 -6.90
N MET A 173 11.77 -6.35 -5.82
CA MET A 173 10.68 -7.17 -5.27
C MET A 173 9.49 -6.29 -4.89
N THR A 174 9.73 -5.14 -4.28
CA THR A 174 8.69 -4.16 -3.93
C THR A 174 7.97 -3.63 -5.17
N ALA A 175 8.70 -3.36 -6.26
CA ALA A 175 8.12 -2.95 -7.54
C ALA A 175 7.23 -4.06 -8.14
N LEU A 176 7.68 -5.32 -8.12
CA LEU A 176 6.89 -6.47 -8.56
C LEU A 176 5.61 -6.65 -7.75
N LEU A 177 5.69 -6.50 -6.43
CA LEU A 177 4.51 -6.51 -5.55
C LEU A 177 3.55 -5.37 -5.89
N GLY A 178 4.04 -4.17 -6.20
CA GLY A 178 3.23 -3.05 -6.66
C GLY A 178 2.52 -3.35 -7.99
N LEU A 179 3.21 -3.97 -8.95
CA LEU A 179 2.61 -4.42 -10.21
C LEU A 179 1.54 -5.50 -9.98
N LEU A 180 1.78 -6.45 -9.08
CA LEU A 180 0.77 -7.42 -8.67
C LEU A 180 -0.46 -6.72 -8.09
N GLY A 181 -0.27 -5.68 -7.27
CA GLY A 181 -1.34 -4.83 -6.76
C GLY A 181 -2.17 -4.16 -7.88
N ILE A 182 -1.52 -3.67 -8.93
CA ILE A 182 -2.19 -3.11 -10.12
C ILE A 182 -3.03 -4.19 -10.79
N CYS A 183 -2.49 -5.38 -11.02
CA CYS A 183 -3.23 -6.51 -11.59
C CYS A 183 -4.45 -6.88 -10.74
N ILE A 184 -4.29 -6.99 -9.42
CA ILE A 184 -5.40 -7.27 -8.50
C ILE A 184 -6.48 -6.20 -8.64
N THR A 185 -6.09 -4.93 -8.70
CA THR A 185 -7.04 -3.81 -8.83
C THR A 185 -7.82 -3.86 -10.13
N ILE A 186 -7.17 -4.20 -11.24
CA ILE A 186 -7.82 -4.24 -12.57
C ILE A 186 -8.76 -5.44 -12.69
N PHE A 187 -8.32 -6.62 -12.25
CA PHE A 187 -9.04 -7.88 -12.52
C PHE A 187 -9.99 -8.32 -11.41
N PHE A 188 -9.68 -8.01 -10.16
CA PHE A 188 -10.43 -8.54 -9.02
C PHE A 188 -11.26 -7.48 -8.28
N MET A 189 -10.93 -6.19 -8.40
CA MET A 189 -11.70 -5.15 -7.73
C MET A 189 -13.03 -4.92 -8.45
N PRO A 190 -14.16 -4.87 -7.73
CA PRO A 190 -15.45 -4.55 -8.34
C PRO A 190 -15.43 -3.13 -8.88
N LYS A 191 -15.92 -2.96 -10.12
CA LYS A 191 -16.13 -1.63 -10.70
C LYS A 191 -17.30 -0.96 -9.99
N ILE A 192 -17.03 0.16 -9.35
CA ILE A 192 -18.07 1.00 -8.75
C ILE A 192 -18.35 2.12 -9.74
N SER A 193 -19.61 2.22 -10.16
CA SER A 193 -20.08 3.44 -10.83
C SER A 193 -19.98 4.60 -9.85
N ASN A 194 -19.40 5.70 -10.30
CA ASN A 194 -19.06 6.86 -9.47
C ASN A 194 -20.35 7.43 -8.83
N PRO A 195 -20.50 7.44 -7.48
CA PRO A 195 -21.74 7.95 -6.85
C PRO A 195 -22.03 9.42 -7.18
N ALA A 196 -21.01 10.22 -7.48
CA ALA A 196 -21.15 11.61 -7.88
C ALA A 196 -21.81 11.76 -9.27
N ARG A 197 -21.60 10.82 -10.18
CA ARG A 197 -22.17 10.86 -11.53
C ARG A 197 -23.65 10.53 -11.56
N ASN A 198 -24.14 9.77 -10.57
CA ASN A 198 -25.56 9.44 -10.47
C ASN A 198 -26.38 10.54 -9.77
N ARG A 199 -25.74 11.46 -9.01
CA ARG A 199 -26.42 12.60 -8.39
C ARG A 199 -26.63 13.80 -9.33
N GLU A 200 -25.92 13.84 -10.46
CA GLU A 200 -26.11 14.87 -11.51
C GLU A 200 -27.11 14.42 -12.60
N ALA A 201 -27.56 13.18 -12.52
CA ALA A 201 -28.49 12.61 -13.52
C ALA A 201 -29.95 12.51 -13.03
N ASP A 202 -30.19 12.82 -11.75
CA ASP A 202 -31.52 12.97 -11.13
C ASP A 202 -31.80 14.47 -10.84
#